data_f2a2af173c5ef66dd68c39af67677340
#
_entry.id   f2a2af173c5ef66dd68c39af67677340
#
_cell.length_a   1.000
_cell.length_b   1.000
_cell.length_c   1.000
_cell.angle_alpha   90.00
_cell.angle_beta   90.00
_cell.angle_gamma   90.00
#
_symmetry.space_group_name_H-M   'P 1'
#
loop_
_entity.id
_entity.type
_entity.pdbx_description
1 polymer ?
#
loop_
_entity_poly.entity_id
_entity_poly.type
_entity_poly.pdbx_seq_one_letter_code
_entity_poly.pdbx_strand_id
1 'polypeptide(L)'
;MDLLKQCRQWFEQNEIQKVIDTLEAIPAGERTPELDSELAKAYIAIAEVGEAGRPLYEKALELLQAHEEELGGDHCWNYRVASAYYYLDEEGPALHYFERALEARPGDQDTQEYIESCRNALTLPRFVKNFRERTKEAWTAFARIEGSLRQIMDTDKTHQRGEELVEKCGNALKTALRDTSFELGFNGEKYELILSPEGLRSRLFPLVYFQKQAPESVLEHWNIWVGRQPCEGFELRAGEIEVRADDVQMWAEETEEHQVSLVLYCEKLT
;
A
#
# COMPACT_ATOMS: atom_id res chain seq x y z
N MET A 1 -25.73 10.84 30.44
CA MET A 1 -25.36 9.41 30.23
C MET A 1 -24.07 9.41 29.42
N ASP A 2 -23.11 8.60 29.79
CA ASP A 2 -21.83 8.54 29.07
C ASP A 2 -22.10 7.99 27.66
N LEU A 3 -21.83 8.80 26.65
CA LEU A 3 -22.13 8.47 25.24
C LEU A 3 -21.37 7.21 24.77
N LEU A 4 -20.16 7.00 25.26
CA LEU A 4 -19.39 5.77 24.97
C LEU A 4 -20.09 4.52 25.49
N LYS A 5 -20.69 4.58 26.70
CA LYS A 5 -21.49 3.47 27.23
C LYS A 5 -22.73 3.24 26.38
N GLN A 6 -23.36 4.31 25.94
CA GLN A 6 -24.53 4.21 25.07
C GLN A 6 -24.19 3.58 23.73
N CYS A 7 -23.07 3.96 23.10
CA CYS A 7 -22.60 3.34 21.84
C CYS A 7 -22.37 1.83 22.03
N ARG A 8 -21.71 1.41 23.11
CA ARG A 8 -21.50 -0.02 23.42
C ARG A 8 -22.82 -0.77 23.59
N GLN A 9 -23.78 -0.18 24.27
CA GLN A 9 -25.12 -0.79 24.45
C GLN A 9 -25.84 -0.95 23.10
N TRP A 10 -25.75 0.02 22.19
CA TRP A 10 -26.34 -0.08 20.86
C TRP A 10 -25.66 -1.17 20.03
N PHE A 11 -24.34 -1.34 20.15
CA PHE A 11 -23.65 -2.46 19.52
C PHE A 11 -24.15 -3.82 20.02
N GLU A 12 -24.32 -3.99 21.34
CA GLU A 12 -24.88 -5.21 21.95
C GLU A 12 -26.30 -5.51 21.48
N GLN A 13 -27.08 -4.47 21.20
CA GLN A 13 -28.47 -4.56 20.68
C GLN A 13 -28.52 -4.67 19.14
N ASN A 14 -27.38 -4.73 18.45
CA ASN A 14 -27.29 -4.69 16.99
C ASN A 14 -27.92 -3.45 16.34
N GLU A 15 -27.95 -2.32 17.06
CA GLU A 15 -28.49 -1.04 16.62
C GLU A 15 -27.38 -0.12 16.09
N ILE A 16 -26.50 -0.64 15.25
CA ILE A 16 -25.26 0.02 14.82
C ILE A 16 -25.54 1.35 14.10
N GLN A 17 -26.62 1.42 13.33
CA GLN A 17 -27.00 2.67 12.64
C GLN A 17 -27.24 3.83 13.61
N LYS A 18 -27.75 3.57 14.83
CA LYS A 18 -27.91 4.62 15.83
C LYS A 18 -26.58 5.20 16.31
N VAL A 19 -25.53 4.38 16.36
CA VAL A 19 -24.16 4.86 16.67
C VAL A 19 -23.73 5.84 15.60
N ILE A 20 -23.86 5.47 14.32
CA ILE A 20 -23.48 6.31 13.18
C ILE A 20 -24.25 7.63 13.20
N ASP A 21 -25.59 7.56 13.22
CA ASP A 21 -26.44 8.74 13.17
C ASP A 21 -26.16 9.72 14.32
N THR A 22 -25.88 9.17 15.52
CA THR A 22 -25.60 9.98 16.70
C THR A 22 -24.22 10.63 16.64
N LEU A 23 -23.19 9.87 16.24
CA LEU A 23 -21.81 10.37 16.23
C LEU A 23 -21.54 11.27 15.03
N GLU A 24 -22.14 11.02 13.87
CA GLU A 24 -22.06 11.93 12.71
C GLU A 24 -22.75 13.27 12.97
N ALA A 25 -23.77 13.31 13.83
CA ALA A 25 -24.41 14.57 14.24
C ALA A 25 -23.51 15.48 15.09
N ILE A 26 -22.43 14.95 15.67
CA ILE A 26 -21.44 15.71 16.42
C ILE A 26 -20.37 16.21 15.44
N PRO A 27 -20.07 17.52 15.38
CA PRO A 27 -18.99 18.04 14.55
C PRO A 27 -17.64 17.33 14.81
N ALA A 28 -16.87 17.05 13.77
CA ALA A 28 -15.61 16.29 13.89
C ALA A 28 -14.66 16.85 14.95
N GLY A 29 -14.52 18.18 15.03
CA GLY A 29 -13.67 18.84 16.05
C GLY A 29 -14.21 18.81 17.49
N GLU A 30 -15.42 18.28 17.72
CA GLU A 30 -16.02 18.15 19.05
C GLU A 30 -16.07 16.69 19.53
N ARG A 31 -15.76 15.73 18.66
CA ARG A 31 -15.65 14.31 19.03
C ARG A 31 -14.30 14.04 19.68
N THR A 32 -14.31 13.19 20.69
CA THR A 32 -13.06 12.69 21.30
C THR A 32 -12.47 11.55 20.46
N PRO A 33 -11.16 11.24 20.62
CA PRO A 33 -10.54 10.10 19.95
C PRO A 33 -11.30 8.78 20.12
N GLU A 34 -11.86 8.54 21.31
CA GLU A 34 -12.63 7.34 21.61
C GLU A 34 -13.98 7.32 20.86
N LEU A 35 -14.64 8.49 20.68
CA LEU A 35 -15.88 8.58 19.92
C LEU A 35 -15.62 8.35 18.41
N ASP A 36 -14.55 8.90 17.87
CA ASP A 36 -14.15 8.63 16.50
C ASP A 36 -13.79 7.16 16.31
N SER A 37 -13.14 6.53 17.29
CA SER A 37 -12.85 5.10 17.25
C SER A 37 -14.13 4.24 17.32
N GLU A 38 -15.17 4.64 18.08
CA GLU A 38 -16.47 3.94 18.07
C GLU A 38 -17.23 4.16 16.75
N LEU A 39 -17.15 5.34 16.15
CA LEU A 39 -17.71 5.61 14.81
C LEU A 39 -17.03 4.76 13.73
N ALA A 40 -15.71 4.69 13.75
CA ALA A 40 -14.94 3.82 12.85
C ALA A 40 -15.33 2.34 13.00
N LYS A 41 -15.47 1.86 14.24
CA LYS A 41 -15.99 0.51 14.53
C LYS A 41 -17.38 0.30 13.90
N ALA A 42 -18.26 1.30 13.98
CA ALA A 42 -19.58 1.21 13.40
C ALA A 42 -19.54 1.12 11.86
N TYR A 43 -18.70 1.92 11.20
CA TYR A 43 -18.50 1.81 9.76
C TYR A 43 -17.98 0.43 9.33
N ILE A 44 -16.97 -0.11 10.04
CA ILE A 44 -16.45 -1.44 9.77
C ILE A 44 -17.54 -2.51 9.92
N ALA A 45 -18.39 -2.38 10.95
CA ALA A 45 -19.42 -3.38 11.25
C ALA A 45 -20.57 -3.43 10.23
N ILE A 46 -20.90 -2.30 9.57
CA ILE A 46 -21.97 -2.27 8.55
C ILE A 46 -21.46 -2.42 7.13
N ALA A 47 -20.16 -2.31 6.93
CA ALA A 47 -19.56 -2.39 5.60
C ALA A 47 -19.72 -3.80 5.01
N GLU A 48 -20.16 -3.88 3.77
CA GLU A 48 -20.18 -5.13 3.01
C GLU A 48 -18.75 -5.55 2.63
N VAL A 49 -18.49 -6.85 2.66
CA VAL A 49 -17.19 -7.37 2.24
C VAL A 49 -16.97 -7.13 0.74
N GLY A 50 -15.81 -6.59 0.37
CA GLY A 50 -15.42 -6.32 -1.01
C GLY A 50 -15.62 -4.86 -1.44
N GLU A 51 -15.69 -4.63 -2.74
CA GLU A 51 -15.70 -3.28 -3.33
C GLU A 51 -16.85 -2.37 -2.84
N ALA A 52 -18.00 -2.94 -2.51
CA ALA A 52 -19.15 -2.16 -2.02
C ALA A 52 -18.90 -1.54 -0.63
N GLY A 53 -18.16 -2.22 0.23
CA GLY A 53 -17.82 -1.74 1.57
C GLY A 53 -16.59 -0.85 1.63
N ARG A 54 -15.77 -0.83 0.58
CA ARG A 54 -14.50 -0.07 0.53
C ARG A 54 -14.61 1.36 1.04
N PRO A 55 -15.61 2.19 0.63
CA PRO A 55 -15.71 3.57 1.11
C PRO A 55 -15.90 3.70 2.62
N LEU A 56 -16.51 2.70 3.27
CA LEU A 56 -16.71 2.71 4.72
C LEU A 56 -15.43 2.30 5.47
N TYR A 57 -14.68 1.35 4.94
CA TYR A 57 -13.37 1.00 5.49
C TYR A 57 -12.36 2.14 5.37
N GLU A 58 -12.36 2.86 4.23
CA GLU A 58 -11.52 4.04 4.02
C GLU A 58 -11.87 5.18 5.00
N LYS A 59 -13.17 5.46 5.20
CA LYS A 59 -13.64 6.41 6.23
C LYS A 59 -13.23 6.00 7.65
N ALA A 60 -13.32 4.71 7.97
CA ALA A 60 -12.91 4.20 9.27
C ALA A 60 -11.41 4.42 9.50
N LEU A 61 -10.57 4.17 8.49
CA LEU A 61 -9.12 4.42 8.57
C LEU A 61 -8.80 5.90 8.76
N GLU A 62 -9.47 6.80 8.00
CA GLU A 62 -9.27 8.25 8.14
C GLU A 62 -9.54 8.71 9.58
N LEU A 63 -10.64 8.25 10.19
CA LEU A 63 -10.95 8.57 11.59
C LEU A 63 -9.92 8.01 12.57
N LEU A 64 -9.51 6.76 12.39
CA LEU A 64 -8.60 6.09 13.31
C LEU A 64 -7.18 6.68 13.23
N GLN A 65 -6.66 6.91 12.04
CA GLN A 65 -5.30 7.40 11.82
C GLN A 65 -5.10 8.83 12.38
N ALA A 66 -6.16 9.63 12.43
CA ALA A 66 -6.10 10.97 13.03
C ALA A 66 -5.73 10.94 14.53
N HIS A 67 -5.85 9.80 15.20
CA HIS A 67 -5.66 9.62 16.64
C HIS A 67 -4.60 8.57 16.99
N GLU A 68 -3.64 8.32 16.11
CA GLU A 68 -2.59 7.32 16.37
C GLU A 68 -1.70 7.71 17.56
N GLU A 69 -1.41 8.99 17.76
CA GLU A 69 -0.60 9.46 18.87
C GLU A 69 -1.25 9.17 20.23
N GLU A 70 -2.58 9.32 20.34
CA GLU A 70 -3.32 9.14 21.57
C GLU A 70 -3.70 7.68 21.84
N LEU A 71 -4.10 6.95 20.81
CA LEU A 71 -4.70 5.61 20.92
C LEU A 71 -3.82 4.47 20.42
N GLY A 72 -2.66 4.76 19.82
CA GLY A 72 -1.79 3.75 19.19
C GLY A 72 -1.27 2.64 20.13
N GLY A 73 -1.36 2.82 21.45
CA GLY A 73 -1.08 1.78 22.44
C GLY A 73 -2.30 0.92 22.85
N ASP A 74 -3.51 1.27 22.39
CA ASP A 74 -4.74 0.57 22.76
C ASP A 74 -5.00 -0.64 21.86
N HIS A 75 -5.34 -1.78 22.48
CA HIS A 75 -5.67 -3.01 21.75
C HIS A 75 -6.84 -2.80 20.77
N CYS A 76 -7.94 -2.21 21.24
CA CYS A 76 -9.16 -2.09 20.43
C CYS A 76 -8.94 -1.16 19.25
N TRP A 77 -8.17 -0.09 19.43
CA TRP A 77 -7.82 0.82 18.36
C TRP A 77 -6.97 0.11 17.28
N ASN A 78 -5.87 -0.54 17.68
CA ASN A 78 -5.02 -1.30 16.76
C ASN A 78 -5.81 -2.40 16.02
N TYR A 79 -6.68 -3.13 16.72
CA TYR A 79 -7.54 -4.15 16.11
C TYR A 79 -8.49 -3.57 15.06
N ARG A 80 -9.06 -2.39 15.30
CA ARG A 80 -9.95 -1.71 14.35
C ARG A 80 -9.21 -1.23 13.11
N VAL A 81 -8.02 -0.62 13.30
CA VAL A 81 -7.15 -0.22 12.17
C VAL A 81 -6.79 -1.45 11.33
N ALA A 82 -6.35 -2.52 11.98
CA ALA A 82 -6.01 -3.76 11.31
C ALA A 82 -7.19 -4.36 10.55
N SER A 83 -8.40 -4.37 11.16
CA SER A 83 -9.61 -4.89 10.52
C SER A 83 -9.98 -4.08 9.27
N ALA A 84 -9.90 -2.76 9.33
CA ALA A 84 -10.19 -1.92 8.17
C ALA A 84 -9.21 -2.20 7.00
N TYR A 85 -7.91 -2.29 7.28
CA TYR A 85 -6.93 -2.71 6.28
C TYR A 85 -7.17 -4.11 5.74
N TYR A 86 -7.50 -5.07 6.61
CA TYR A 86 -7.79 -6.45 6.23
C TYR A 86 -8.93 -6.55 5.21
N TYR A 87 -10.03 -5.84 5.45
CA TYR A 87 -11.17 -5.82 4.54
C TYR A 87 -10.94 -4.94 3.29
N LEU A 88 -9.90 -4.13 3.27
CA LEU A 88 -9.40 -3.44 2.08
C LEU A 88 -8.45 -4.30 1.22
N ASP A 89 -8.19 -5.55 1.62
CA ASP A 89 -7.19 -6.43 1.02
C ASP A 89 -5.73 -5.91 1.17
N GLU A 90 -5.48 -5.17 2.24
CA GLU A 90 -4.16 -4.61 2.58
C GLU A 90 -3.55 -5.39 3.75
N GLU A 91 -3.27 -6.69 3.55
CA GLU A 91 -2.81 -7.60 4.63
C GLU A 91 -1.45 -7.24 5.22
N GLY A 92 -0.60 -6.53 4.49
CA GLY A 92 0.68 -6.05 5.03
C GLY A 92 0.49 -5.08 6.20
N PRO A 93 -0.17 -3.93 5.98
CA PRO A 93 -0.58 -3.03 7.05
C PRO A 93 -1.46 -3.69 8.11
N ALA A 94 -2.43 -4.53 7.69
CA ALA A 94 -3.30 -5.25 8.63
C ALA A 94 -2.49 -6.10 9.61
N LEU A 95 -1.51 -6.88 9.11
CA LEU A 95 -0.63 -7.70 9.93
C LEU A 95 0.10 -6.87 10.98
N HIS A 96 0.68 -5.75 10.57
CA HIS A 96 1.39 -4.85 11.48
C HIS A 96 0.53 -4.39 12.66
N TYR A 97 -0.69 -3.93 12.39
CA TYR A 97 -1.58 -3.43 13.44
C TYR A 97 -2.21 -4.57 14.26
N PHE A 98 -2.46 -5.76 13.70
CA PHE A 98 -2.86 -6.94 14.49
C PHE A 98 -1.74 -7.39 15.43
N GLU A 99 -0.49 -7.37 15.02
CA GLU A 99 0.65 -7.68 15.90
C GLU A 99 0.73 -6.68 17.07
N ARG A 100 0.58 -5.38 16.82
CA ARG A 100 0.48 -4.35 17.88
C ARG A 100 -0.73 -4.57 18.80
N ALA A 101 -1.87 -4.98 18.27
CA ALA A 101 -3.05 -5.33 19.08
C ALA A 101 -2.75 -6.52 19.98
N LEU A 102 -2.07 -7.55 19.46
CA LEU A 102 -1.71 -8.73 20.25
C LEU A 102 -0.67 -8.40 21.33
N GLU A 103 0.29 -7.50 21.08
CA GLU A 103 1.22 -6.99 22.09
C GLU A 103 0.48 -6.29 23.24
N ALA A 104 -0.54 -5.47 22.92
CA ALA A 104 -1.35 -4.79 23.93
C ALA A 104 -2.29 -5.73 24.72
N ARG A 105 -2.67 -6.88 24.11
CA ARG A 105 -3.49 -7.92 24.77
C ARG A 105 -2.96 -9.30 24.39
N PRO A 106 -1.92 -9.80 25.09
CA PRO A 106 -1.39 -11.14 24.84
C PRO A 106 -2.43 -12.23 25.06
N GLY A 107 -2.49 -13.19 24.12
CA GLY A 107 -3.41 -14.33 24.21
C GLY A 107 -4.81 -14.08 23.63
N ASP A 108 -5.05 -12.94 22.99
CA ASP A 108 -6.29 -12.68 22.24
C ASP A 108 -6.38 -13.58 21.01
N GLN A 109 -7.27 -14.59 21.08
CA GLN A 109 -7.36 -15.63 20.07
C GLN A 109 -7.81 -15.09 18.71
N ASP A 110 -8.82 -14.19 18.70
CA ASP A 110 -9.32 -13.60 17.46
C ASP A 110 -8.22 -12.85 16.72
N THR A 111 -7.41 -12.07 17.45
CA THR A 111 -6.27 -11.36 16.87
C THR A 111 -5.23 -12.33 16.31
N GLN A 112 -4.94 -13.44 16.99
CA GLN A 112 -4.01 -14.47 16.50
C GLN A 112 -4.49 -15.11 15.19
N GLU A 113 -5.78 -15.41 15.08
CA GLU A 113 -6.39 -15.98 13.87
C GLU A 113 -6.27 -15.02 12.67
N TYR A 114 -6.49 -13.71 12.89
CA TYR A 114 -6.29 -12.70 11.85
C TYR A 114 -4.82 -12.55 11.44
N ILE A 115 -3.88 -12.60 12.39
CA ILE A 115 -2.44 -12.60 12.09
C ILE A 115 -2.07 -13.78 11.19
N GLU A 116 -2.55 -14.98 11.52
CA GLU A 116 -2.29 -16.17 10.69
C GLU A 116 -2.93 -16.03 9.31
N SER A 117 -4.14 -15.50 9.22
CA SER A 117 -4.82 -15.22 7.95
C SER A 117 -4.03 -14.24 7.08
N CYS A 118 -3.56 -13.14 7.65
CA CYS A 118 -2.73 -12.16 6.94
C CYS A 118 -1.41 -12.78 6.44
N ARG A 119 -0.72 -13.53 7.30
CA ARG A 119 0.53 -14.21 6.93
C ARG A 119 0.32 -15.20 5.79
N ASN A 120 -0.76 -15.97 5.83
CA ASN A 120 -1.12 -16.89 4.75
C ASN A 120 -1.42 -16.13 3.45
N ALA A 121 -2.23 -15.07 3.51
CA ALA A 121 -2.57 -14.27 2.34
C ALA A 121 -1.33 -13.63 1.70
N LEU A 122 -0.37 -13.17 2.49
CA LEU A 122 0.89 -12.58 2.00
C LEU A 122 1.81 -13.58 1.30
N THR A 123 1.59 -14.88 1.48
CA THR A 123 2.35 -15.94 0.79
C THR A 123 1.69 -16.44 -0.49
N LEU A 124 0.42 -16.12 -0.73
CA LEU A 124 -0.34 -16.58 -1.89
C LEU A 124 -0.24 -15.58 -3.06
N PRO A 125 -0.21 -16.06 -4.33
CA PRO A 125 -0.36 -15.20 -5.49
C PRO A 125 -1.72 -14.50 -5.49
N ARG A 126 -1.72 -13.19 -5.72
CA ARG A 126 -2.96 -12.40 -5.81
C ARG A 126 -3.18 -11.91 -7.22
N PHE A 127 -4.38 -12.18 -7.75
CA PHE A 127 -4.83 -11.72 -9.05
C PHE A 127 -6.20 -11.06 -8.91
N VAL A 128 -6.35 -9.86 -9.45
CA VAL A 128 -7.67 -9.22 -9.55
C VAL A 128 -8.58 -10.02 -10.50
N LYS A 129 -9.88 -9.93 -10.29
CA LYS A 129 -10.87 -10.58 -11.17
C LYS A 129 -10.65 -10.20 -12.62
N ASN A 130 -10.70 -11.18 -13.53
CA ASN A 130 -10.46 -11.03 -14.98
C ASN A 130 -9.06 -10.45 -15.31
N PHE A 131 -8.04 -10.80 -14.52
CA PHE A 131 -6.70 -10.23 -14.65
C PHE A 131 -6.11 -10.39 -16.05
N ARG A 132 -6.37 -11.50 -16.73
CA ARG A 132 -5.89 -11.76 -18.08
C ARG A 132 -6.43 -10.74 -19.11
N GLU A 133 -7.71 -10.44 -19.06
CA GLU A 133 -8.37 -9.47 -19.92
C GLU A 133 -7.90 -8.06 -19.58
N ARG A 134 -7.87 -7.72 -18.31
CA ARG A 134 -7.38 -6.43 -17.82
C ARG A 134 -5.91 -6.17 -18.19
N THR A 135 -5.08 -7.20 -18.20
CA THR A 135 -3.68 -7.10 -18.65
C THR A 135 -3.62 -6.70 -20.13
N LYS A 136 -4.44 -7.30 -20.98
CA LYS A 136 -4.51 -6.93 -22.40
C LYS A 136 -4.99 -5.49 -22.62
N GLU A 137 -5.99 -5.06 -21.85
CA GLU A 137 -6.51 -3.70 -21.90
C GLU A 137 -5.45 -2.70 -21.46
N ALA A 138 -4.75 -2.97 -20.36
CA ALA A 138 -3.69 -2.11 -19.85
C ALA A 138 -2.52 -1.99 -20.84
N TRP A 139 -2.08 -3.10 -21.45
CA TRP A 139 -1.05 -3.04 -22.49
C TRP A 139 -1.52 -2.31 -23.76
N THR A 140 -2.80 -2.45 -24.12
CA THR A 140 -3.37 -1.67 -25.22
C THR A 140 -3.37 -0.17 -24.91
N ALA A 141 -3.69 0.20 -23.67
CA ALA A 141 -3.65 1.59 -23.22
C ALA A 141 -2.20 2.12 -23.20
N PHE A 142 -1.25 1.34 -22.65
CA PHE A 142 0.15 1.72 -22.62
C PHE A 142 0.74 1.90 -24.01
N ALA A 143 0.48 0.98 -24.95
CA ALA A 143 0.96 1.07 -26.33
C ALA A 143 0.46 2.33 -27.06
N ARG A 144 -0.71 2.87 -26.68
CA ARG A 144 -1.21 4.13 -27.25
C ARG A 144 -0.48 5.38 -26.76
N ILE A 145 0.08 5.33 -25.57
CA ILE A 145 0.72 6.50 -24.93
C ILE A 145 2.25 6.41 -24.88
N GLU A 146 2.86 5.24 -25.15
CA GLU A 146 4.30 5.02 -24.96
C GLU A 146 5.15 6.01 -25.75
N GLY A 147 4.76 6.33 -26.98
CA GLY A 147 5.44 7.36 -27.77
C GLY A 147 5.40 8.76 -27.12
N SER A 148 4.29 9.12 -26.49
CA SER A 148 4.17 10.37 -25.74
C SER A 148 5.02 10.37 -24.46
N LEU A 149 5.11 9.23 -23.77
CA LEU A 149 5.99 9.09 -22.59
C LEU A 149 7.45 9.27 -22.99
N ARG A 150 7.91 8.60 -24.05
CA ARG A 150 9.26 8.76 -24.58
C ARG A 150 9.57 10.19 -24.97
N GLN A 151 8.65 10.86 -25.69
CA GLN A 151 8.81 12.25 -26.06
C GLN A 151 8.99 13.18 -24.85
N ILE A 152 8.22 12.95 -23.76
CA ILE A 152 8.37 13.73 -22.54
C ILE A 152 9.74 13.45 -21.90
N MET A 153 10.14 12.18 -21.78
CA MET A 153 11.43 11.80 -21.19
C MET A 153 12.61 12.38 -21.96
N ASP A 154 12.53 12.44 -23.30
CA ASP A 154 13.59 13.00 -24.15
C ASP A 154 13.71 14.52 -24.06
N THR A 155 12.58 15.21 -23.89
CA THR A 155 12.53 16.67 -23.99
C THR A 155 12.60 17.38 -22.64
N ASP A 156 12.16 16.73 -21.57
CA ASP A 156 12.14 17.29 -20.22
C ASP A 156 13.48 17.15 -19.49
N LYS A 157 14.47 17.92 -19.93
CA LYS A 157 15.80 17.92 -19.31
C LYS A 157 15.85 18.48 -17.89
N THR A 158 14.79 19.14 -17.44
CA THR A 158 14.68 19.76 -16.10
C THR A 158 13.85 18.94 -15.14
N HIS A 159 13.31 17.79 -15.58
CA HIS A 159 12.46 16.88 -14.79
C HIS A 159 11.22 17.55 -14.17
N GLN A 160 10.66 18.56 -14.83
CA GLN A 160 9.48 19.30 -14.36
C GLN A 160 8.16 18.60 -14.72
N ARG A 161 8.19 17.64 -15.65
CA ARG A 161 7.00 16.89 -16.10
C ARG A 161 6.91 15.48 -15.51
N GLY A 162 7.59 15.21 -14.41
CA GLY A 162 7.57 13.92 -13.74
C GLY A 162 6.17 13.48 -13.31
N GLU A 163 5.38 14.41 -12.74
CA GLU A 163 3.99 14.13 -12.36
C GLU A 163 3.13 13.73 -13.57
N GLU A 164 3.27 14.42 -14.69
CA GLU A 164 2.56 14.07 -15.93
C GLU A 164 2.92 12.68 -16.45
N LEU A 165 4.20 12.29 -16.37
CA LEU A 165 4.66 10.96 -16.73
C LEU A 165 4.03 9.89 -15.85
N VAL A 166 4.07 10.09 -14.54
CA VAL A 166 3.51 9.16 -13.54
C VAL A 166 2.00 9.04 -13.73
N GLU A 167 1.28 10.14 -13.89
CA GLU A 167 -0.16 10.13 -14.11
C GLU A 167 -0.55 9.39 -15.39
N LYS A 168 0.10 9.70 -16.52
CA LYS A 168 -0.19 9.04 -17.80
C LYS A 168 0.08 7.53 -17.75
N CYS A 169 1.24 7.15 -17.23
CA CYS A 169 1.62 5.75 -17.09
C CYS A 169 0.69 5.03 -16.13
N GLY A 170 0.46 5.55 -14.93
CA GLY A 170 -0.43 4.99 -13.93
C GLY A 170 -1.85 4.81 -14.46
N ASN A 171 -2.39 5.79 -15.21
CA ASN A 171 -3.71 5.67 -15.84
C ASN A 171 -3.79 4.52 -16.85
N ALA A 172 -2.71 4.20 -17.56
CA ALA A 172 -2.68 3.05 -18.46
C ALA A 172 -2.59 1.72 -17.72
N LEU A 173 -1.84 1.68 -16.61
CA LEU A 173 -1.61 0.46 -15.85
C LEU A 173 -2.75 0.08 -14.90
N LYS A 174 -3.49 1.05 -14.35
CA LYS A 174 -4.47 0.86 -13.27
C LYS A 174 -5.57 -0.15 -13.54
N THR A 175 -5.88 -0.43 -14.81
CA THR A 175 -6.88 -1.43 -15.18
C THR A 175 -6.46 -2.84 -14.71
N ALA A 176 -5.18 -3.16 -14.79
CA ALA A 176 -4.64 -4.45 -14.38
C ALA A 176 -3.88 -4.37 -13.05
N LEU A 177 -3.10 -3.32 -12.87
CA LEU A 177 -2.18 -3.13 -11.74
C LEU A 177 -2.66 -1.93 -10.92
N ARG A 178 -3.73 -2.13 -10.13
CA ARG A 178 -4.22 -1.13 -9.18
C ARG A 178 -3.21 -1.02 -8.04
N ASP A 179 -2.90 0.19 -7.63
CA ASP A 179 -2.02 0.49 -6.48
C ASP A 179 -0.61 -0.14 -6.55
N THR A 180 -0.09 -0.26 -7.77
CA THR A 180 1.27 -0.75 -7.99
C THR A 180 2.23 0.43 -8.19
N SER A 181 3.24 0.52 -7.36
CA SER A 181 4.34 1.45 -7.53
C SER A 181 5.18 1.05 -8.72
N PHE A 182 5.63 2.04 -9.49
CA PHE A 182 6.50 1.84 -10.64
C PHE A 182 7.47 3.01 -10.79
N GLU A 183 8.53 2.75 -11.52
CA GLU A 183 9.53 3.75 -11.91
C GLU A 183 9.67 3.76 -13.43
N LEU A 184 9.99 4.94 -13.97
CA LEU A 184 10.33 5.12 -15.37
C LEU A 184 11.79 5.55 -15.49
N GLY A 185 12.53 4.92 -16.37
CA GLY A 185 13.96 5.15 -16.58
C GLY A 185 14.37 5.04 -18.03
N PHE A 186 15.66 5.27 -18.27
CA PHE A 186 16.34 5.06 -19.54
C PHE A 186 17.75 4.55 -19.27
N ASN A 187 18.11 3.39 -19.83
CA ASN A 187 19.40 2.74 -19.57
C ASN A 187 20.49 3.08 -20.61
N GLY A 188 20.24 4.06 -21.49
CA GLY A 188 21.14 4.43 -22.58
C GLY A 188 20.77 3.80 -23.92
N GLU A 189 19.95 2.74 -23.94
CA GLU A 189 19.50 2.05 -25.13
C GLU A 189 17.97 2.02 -25.24
N LYS A 190 17.29 1.61 -24.16
CA LYS A 190 15.82 1.52 -24.08
C LYS A 190 15.28 2.25 -22.87
N TYR A 191 14.02 2.67 -22.97
CA TYR A 191 13.25 3.14 -21.83
C TYR A 191 12.92 1.96 -20.91
N GLU A 192 12.71 2.24 -19.65
CA GLU A 192 12.43 1.22 -18.66
C GLU A 192 11.16 1.50 -17.90
N LEU A 193 10.32 0.49 -17.76
CA LEU A 193 9.21 0.46 -16.81
C LEU A 193 9.53 -0.60 -15.75
N ILE A 194 9.76 -0.16 -14.53
CA ILE A 194 10.14 -1.01 -13.41
C ILE A 194 8.94 -1.09 -12.46
N LEU A 195 8.32 -2.26 -12.36
CA LEU A 195 7.16 -2.53 -11.52
C LEU A 195 7.62 -3.02 -10.14
N SER A 196 7.15 -2.39 -9.07
CA SER A 196 7.58 -2.74 -7.71
C SER A 196 6.58 -3.66 -7.01
N PRO A 197 6.98 -4.85 -6.54
CA PRO A 197 6.16 -5.68 -5.67
C PRO A 197 6.15 -5.19 -4.22
N GLU A 198 6.93 -4.17 -3.86
CA GLU A 198 7.03 -3.56 -2.53
C GLU A 198 7.27 -4.58 -1.39
N GLY A 199 8.09 -5.60 -1.67
CA GLY A 199 8.40 -6.66 -0.70
C GLY A 199 7.30 -7.71 -0.54
N LEU A 200 6.13 -7.56 -1.17
CA LEU A 200 5.02 -8.48 -1.05
C LEU A 200 5.10 -9.61 -2.10
N ARG A 201 5.36 -10.83 -1.64
CA ARG A 201 5.41 -12.01 -2.52
C ARG A 201 4.12 -12.24 -3.30
N SER A 202 2.98 -11.95 -2.70
CA SER A 202 1.67 -12.07 -3.34
C SER A 202 1.53 -11.18 -4.58
N ARG A 203 2.18 -10.01 -4.60
CA ARG A 203 2.18 -9.09 -5.74
C ARG A 203 3.17 -9.50 -6.85
N LEU A 204 4.18 -10.29 -6.52
CA LEU A 204 5.22 -10.69 -7.49
C LEU A 204 4.65 -11.43 -8.71
N PHE A 205 3.75 -12.38 -8.48
CA PHE A 205 3.21 -13.24 -9.54
C PHE A 205 2.36 -12.46 -10.58
N PRO A 206 1.44 -11.57 -10.18
CA PRO A 206 0.73 -10.70 -11.11
C PRO A 206 1.67 -9.82 -11.94
N LEU A 207 2.71 -9.24 -11.33
CA LEU A 207 3.66 -8.39 -12.03
C LEU A 207 4.48 -9.17 -13.06
N VAL A 208 4.96 -10.37 -12.71
CA VAL A 208 5.67 -11.25 -13.64
C VAL A 208 4.76 -11.70 -14.78
N TYR A 209 3.49 -12.02 -14.50
CA TYR A 209 2.53 -12.33 -15.55
C TYR A 209 2.32 -11.12 -16.47
N PHE A 210 2.09 -9.94 -15.90
CA PHE A 210 1.90 -8.69 -16.65
C PHE A 210 3.10 -8.39 -17.54
N GLN A 211 4.32 -8.45 -17.02
CA GLN A 211 5.57 -8.29 -17.75
C GLN A 211 5.64 -9.22 -18.96
N LYS A 212 5.34 -10.52 -18.78
CA LYS A 212 5.41 -11.53 -19.83
C LYS A 212 4.36 -11.36 -20.93
N GLN A 213 3.32 -10.55 -20.71
CA GLN A 213 2.29 -10.24 -21.70
C GLN A 213 2.55 -8.91 -22.43
N ALA A 214 3.69 -8.27 -22.23
CA ALA A 214 4.04 -7.05 -22.93
C ALA A 214 4.09 -7.29 -24.46
N PRO A 215 3.43 -6.44 -25.28
CA PRO A 215 3.43 -6.59 -26.72
C PRO A 215 4.81 -6.32 -27.32
N GLU A 216 5.16 -7.00 -28.40
CA GLU A 216 6.43 -6.80 -29.10
C GLU A 216 6.64 -5.34 -29.48
N SER A 217 5.61 -4.65 -29.97
CA SER A 217 5.68 -3.22 -30.31
C SER A 217 6.10 -2.31 -29.14
N VAL A 218 5.78 -2.68 -27.90
CA VAL A 218 6.25 -1.97 -26.71
C VAL A 218 7.71 -2.37 -26.43
N LEU A 219 8.01 -3.67 -26.50
CA LEU A 219 9.34 -4.20 -26.22
C LEU A 219 10.42 -3.74 -27.22
N GLU A 220 10.05 -3.23 -28.41
CA GLU A 220 10.98 -2.56 -29.32
C GLU A 220 11.70 -1.37 -28.67
N HIS A 221 10.97 -0.63 -27.81
CA HIS A 221 11.47 0.61 -27.20
C HIS A 221 11.62 0.54 -25.69
N TRP A 222 10.97 -0.43 -25.02
CA TRP A 222 10.90 -0.53 -23.58
C TRP A 222 11.43 -1.84 -23.05
N ASN A 223 12.17 -1.77 -21.95
CA ASN A 223 12.40 -2.90 -21.06
C ASN A 223 11.35 -2.86 -19.94
N ILE A 224 10.72 -3.99 -19.67
CA ILE A 224 9.74 -4.12 -18.58
C ILE A 224 10.35 -5.00 -17.50
N TRP A 225 10.54 -4.45 -16.31
CA TRP A 225 11.18 -5.15 -15.21
C TRP A 225 10.21 -5.33 -14.03
N VAL A 226 10.39 -6.40 -13.29
CA VAL A 226 9.75 -6.61 -11.98
C VAL A 226 10.85 -6.54 -10.93
N GLY A 227 10.77 -5.51 -10.09
CA GLY A 227 11.84 -5.11 -9.19
C GLY A 227 12.98 -4.37 -9.88
N ARG A 228 13.72 -3.60 -9.11
CA ARG A 228 14.93 -2.90 -9.62
C ARG A 228 15.97 -3.89 -10.05
N GLN A 229 16.57 -3.63 -11.20
CA GLN A 229 17.68 -4.42 -11.71
C GLN A 229 18.98 -3.94 -11.05
N PRO A 230 19.97 -4.83 -10.87
CA PRO A 230 21.30 -4.41 -10.47
C PRO A 230 21.84 -3.37 -11.45
N CYS A 231 22.35 -2.27 -10.93
CA CYS A 231 23.03 -1.27 -11.74
C CYS A 231 24.42 -1.00 -11.17
N GLU A 232 25.39 -0.79 -12.05
CA GLU A 232 26.71 -0.31 -11.67
C GLU A 232 26.65 1.19 -11.44
N GLY A 233 26.86 1.62 -10.19
CA GLY A 233 26.95 3.02 -9.82
C GLY A 233 25.59 3.75 -9.82
N PHE A 234 24.95 3.81 -8.68
CA PHE A 234 23.85 4.74 -8.50
C PHE A 234 24.34 6.07 -7.90
N GLU A 235 23.61 7.12 -8.20
CA GLU A 235 23.80 8.45 -7.62
C GLU A 235 22.47 8.97 -7.13
N LEU A 236 22.43 9.34 -5.85
CA LEU A 236 21.27 9.97 -5.22
C LEU A 236 21.61 11.41 -4.90
N ARG A 237 20.70 12.33 -5.20
CA ARG A 237 20.81 13.75 -4.85
C ARG A 237 19.64 14.16 -3.98
N ALA A 238 19.95 14.73 -2.82
CA ALA A 238 18.98 15.33 -1.90
C ALA A 238 19.47 16.73 -1.52
N GLY A 239 18.92 17.76 -2.17
CA GLY A 239 19.39 19.13 -2.03
C GLY A 239 20.83 19.27 -2.54
N GLU A 240 21.77 19.66 -1.65
CA GLU A 240 23.19 19.82 -1.96
C GLU A 240 24.00 18.51 -1.72
N ILE A 241 23.36 17.49 -1.18
CA ILE A 241 24.03 16.22 -0.88
C ILE A 241 23.92 15.28 -2.08
N GLU A 242 25.08 14.83 -2.57
CA GLU A 242 25.22 13.80 -3.61
C GLU A 242 25.83 12.55 -2.98
N VAL A 243 25.14 11.43 -3.05
CA VAL A 243 25.58 10.11 -2.54
C VAL A 243 25.73 9.16 -3.72
N ARG A 244 26.89 8.56 -3.86
CA ARG A 244 27.20 7.53 -4.86
C ARG A 244 27.25 6.14 -4.20
N ALA A 245 27.11 5.10 -5.01
CA ALA A 245 27.23 3.73 -4.51
C ALA A 245 28.51 3.49 -3.72
N ASP A 246 29.65 4.05 -4.18
CA ASP A 246 30.95 3.92 -3.53
C ASP A 246 31.06 4.65 -2.18
N ASP A 247 30.16 5.58 -1.89
CA ASP A 247 30.08 6.28 -0.62
C ASP A 247 29.36 5.46 0.46
N VAL A 248 28.70 4.34 0.07
CA VAL A 248 27.88 3.53 0.97
C VAL A 248 28.59 2.25 1.35
N GLN A 249 28.81 2.06 2.63
CA GLN A 249 29.26 0.78 3.18
C GLN A 249 28.05 -0.03 3.61
N MET A 250 28.06 -1.34 3.34
CA MET A 250 26.98 -2.24 3.66
C MET A 250 27.50 -3.47 4.41
N TRP A 251 26.81 -3.82 5.48
CA TRP A 251 26.97 -5.09 6.19
C TRP A 251 25.65 -5.86 6.12
N ALA A 252 25.77 -7.16 5.92
CA ALA A 252 24.63 -8.07 5.89
C ALA A 252 24.86 -9.16 6.94
N GLU A 253 23.89 -9.39 7.80
CA GLU A 253 23.86 -10.48 8.78
C GLU A 253 22.64 -11.36 8.53
N GLU A 254 22.85 -12.67 8.46
CA GLU A 254 21.74 -13.63 8.44
C GLU A 254 21.28 -13.88 9.88
N THR A 255 19.98 -13.72 10.12
CA THR A 255 19.37 -13.99 11.43
C THR A 255 18.92 -15.45 11.55
N GLU A 256 18.63 -15.91 12.77
CA GLU A 256 18.17 -17.29 13.05
C GLU A 256 16.84 -17.63 12.33
N GLU A 257 16.08 -16.64 11.88
CA GLU A 257 14.81 -16.81 11.15
C GLU A 257 14.97 -16.82 9.62
N HIS A 258 16.18 -17.02 9.10
CA HIS A 258 16.51 -16.93 7.67
C HIS A 258 16.18 -15.55 7.05
N GLN A 259 16.21 -14.51 7.85
CA GLN A 259 16.13 -13.13 7.41
C GLN A 259 17.54 -12.56 7.27
N VAL A 260 17.70 -11.58 6.42
CA VAL A 260 18.95 -10.85 6.28
C VAL A 260 18.76 -9.44 6.79
N SER A 261 19.49 -9.10 7.82
CA SER A 261 19.57 -7.73 8.34
C SER A 261 20.62 -6.95 7.55
N LEU A 262 20.25 -5.79 7.00
CA LEU A 262 21.17 -4.92 6.27
C LEU A 262 21.43 -3.64 7.06
N VAL A 263 22.72 -3.34 7.28
CA VAL A 263 23.15 -2.06 7.85
C VAL A 263 23.85 -1.27 6.74
N LEU A 264 23.35 -0.08 6.48
CA LEU A 264 23.93 0.85 5.50
C LEU A 264 24.54 2.03 6.25
N TYR A 265 25.75 2.39 5.89
CA TYR A 265 26.45 3.56 6.42
C TYR A 265 26.95 4.45 5.30
N CYS A 266 26.69 5.74 5.39
CA CYS A 266 27.21 6.75 4.49
C CYS A 266 27.65 7.98 5.31
N GLU A 267 28.95 8.28 5.30
CA GLU A 267 29.51 9.42 6.05
C GLU A 267 28.89 10.77 5.62
N LYS A 268 28.48 10.90 4.37
CA LYS A 268 27.87 12.14 3.84
C LYS A 268 26.45 12.39 4.37
N LEU A 269 25.83 11.42 5.03
CA LEU A 269 24.48 11.50 5.60
C LEU A 269 24.48 11.58 7.13
N THR A 270 25.64 11.61 7.75
CA THR A 270 25.83 11.80 9.19
C THR A 270 26.25 13.23 9.47
#